data_fdcdebca4ee4388a4701fb5a9fdb18fb
#
_entry.id   fdcdebca4ee4388a4701fb5a9fdb18fb
#
_cell.length_a   1.000
_cell.length_b   1.000
_cell.length_c   1.000
_cell.angle_alpha   90.00
_cell.angle_beta   90.00
_cell.angle_gamma   90.00
#
_symmetry.space_group_name_H-M   'P 1'
#
loop_
_entity.id
_entity.type
_entity.pdbx_description
1 polymer ?
#
loop_
_entity_poly.entity_id
_entity_poly.type
_entity_poly.pdbx_seq_one_letter_code
_entity_poly.pdbx_strand_id
1 'polypeptide(L)'
;MEQVAQFQAQSTYQNLRKYAPEAADIVQPWLERLFVAFHDGDSCIVLPKHERSRLQDAAPIVGEAHKMDGVYQASTPLVAFAQGQLALGRVWQLEAEIAQHLQRLSRTIIPTQSLADLLNRCLMSLVVGNKNKLRLWHV
;
A
#
# COMPACT_ATOMS: atom_id res chain seq x y z
N MET A 1 -19.85 3.21 -5.48
CA MET A 1 -18.43 2.97 -5.10
C MET A 1 -17.53 4.12 -5.49
N GLU A 2 -17.62 4.57 -6.72
CA GLU A 2 -16.82 5.70 -7.21
C GLU A 2 -17.07 6.98 -6.42
N GLN A 3 -18.32 7.26 -6.06
CA GLN A 3 -18.68 8.41 -5.23
C GLN A 3 -18.07 8.33 -3.82
N VAL A 4 -18.01 7.14 -3.25
CA VAL A 4 -17.38 6.95 -1.93
C VAL A 4 -15.90 7.19 -2.01
N ALA A 5 -15.24 6.68 -3.06
CA ALA A 5 -13.81 6.90 -3.28
C ALA A 5 -13.50 8.39 -3.46
N GLN A 6 -14.31 9.11 -4.21
CA GLN A 6 -14.15 10.55 -4.41
C GLN A 6 -14.32 11.32 -3.09
N PHE A 7 -15.30 10.93 -2.28
CA PHE A 7 -15.52 11.56 -0.98
C PHE A 7 -14.33 11.32 -0.05
N GLN A 8 -13.82 10.08 0.00
CA GLN A 8 -12.66 9.75 0.82
C GLN A 8 -11.41 10.50 0.35
N ALA A 9 -11.20 10.57 -0.95
CA ALA A 9 -10.08 11.30 -1.52
C ALA A 9 -10.16 12.79 -1.17
N GLN A 10 -11.32 13.38 -1.30
CA GLN A 10 -11.53 14.79 -0.99
C GLN A 10 -11.32 15.09 0.50
N SER A 11 -11.84 14.24 1.37
CA SER A 11 -11.68 14.36 2.81
C SER A 11 -10.21 14.24 3.21
N THR A 12 -9.50 13.27 2.65
CA THR A 12 -8.08 13.08 2.88
C THR A 12 -7.27 14.27 2.39
N TYR A 13 -7.59 14.75 1.19
CA TYR A 13 -6.94 15.93 0.62
C TYR A 13 -7.08 17.16 1.53
N GLN A 14 -8.26 17.41 2.06
CA GLN A 14 -8.50 18.54 2.96
C GLN A 14 -7.65 18.43 4.23
N ASN A 15 -7.52 17.23 4.77
CA ASN A 15 -6.68 16.99 5.94
C ASN A 15 -5.19 17.18 5.63
N LEU A 16 -4.73 16.66 4.50
CA LEU A 16 -3.32 16.78 4.09
C LEU A 16 -2.97 18.22 3.75
N ARG A 17 -3.91 18.97 3.20
CA ARG A 17 -3.71 20.38 2.88
C ARG A 17 -3.42 21.23 4.11
N LYS A 18 -4.00 20.89 5.24
CA LYS A 18 -3.70 21.55 6.52
C LYS A 18 -2.28 21.31 6.98
N TYR A 19 -1.72 20.16 6.62
CA TYR A 19 -0.39 19.74 7.02
C TYR A 19 0.68 20.23 6.05
N ALA A 20 0.49 20.03 4.76
CA ALA A 20 1.45 20.38 3.71
C ALA A 20 0.70 20.76 2.42
N PRO A 21 0.29 22.04 2.27
CA PRO A 21 -0.60 22.42 1.18
C PRO A 21 -0.02 22.19 -0.23
N GLU A 22 1.26 22.45 -0.43
CA GLU A 22 1.88 22.26 -1.75
C GLU A 22 1.97 20.78 -2.13
N ALA A 23 2.40 19.96 -1.18
CA ALA A 23 2.49 18.52 -1.40
C ALA A 23 1.10 17.90 -1.57
N ALA A 24 0.09 18.40 -0.84
CA ALA A 24 -1.28 17.93 -0.97
C ALA A 24 -1.83 18.18 -2.38
N ASP A 25 -1.54 19.32 -2.96
CA ASP A 25 -1.97 19.63 -4.33
C ASP A 25 -1.33 18.68 -5.35
N ILE A 26 -0.09 18.27 -5.10
CA ILE A 26 0.61 17.32 -5.98
C ILE A 26 -0.05 15.93 -5.90
N VAL A 27 -0.39 15.48 -4.69
CA VAL A 27 -0.92 14.13 -4.49
C VAL A 27 -2.42 14.01 -4.75
N GLN A 28 -3.14 15.12 -4.89
CA GLN A 28 -4.59 15.12 -5.04
C GLN A 28 -5.09 14.15 -6.13
N PRO A 29 -4.57 14.16 -7.37
CA PRO A 29 -5.03 13.20 -8.38
C PRO A 29 -4.71 11.75 -8.02
N TRP A 30 -3.64 11.53 -7.29
CA TRP A 30 -3.25 10.17 -6.86
C TRP A 30 -4.17 9.62 -5.78
N LEU A 31 -4.66 10.49 -4.89
CA LEU A 31 -5.58 10.07 -3.82
C LEU A 31 -6.85 9.46 -4.38
N GLU A 32 -7.46 10.09 -5.37
CA GLU A 32 -8.66 9.54 -5.99
C GLU A 32 -8.41 8.17 -6.60
N ARG A 33 -7.31 8.03 -7.33
CA ARG A 33 -6.91 6.76 -7.93
C ARG A 33 -6.64 5.69 -6.88
N LEU A 34 -6.01 6.06 -5.76
CA LEU A 34 -5.72 5.14 -4.65
C LEU A 34 -7.00 4.63 -4.00
N PHE A 35 -7.96 5.51 -3.72
CA PHE A 35 -9.21 5.08 -3.09
C PHE A 35 -10.07 4.25 -4.04
N VAL A 36 -10.09 4.57 -5.32
CA VAL A 36 -10.76 3.72 -6.32
C VAL A 36 -10.12 2.33 -6.36
N ALA A 37 -8.80 2.28 -6.41
CA ALA A 37 -8.06 1.02 -6.40
C ALA A 37 -8.33 0.22 -5.13
N PHE A 38 -8.37 0.89 -3.98
CA PHE A 38 -8.66 0.24 -2.69
C PHE A 38 -10.05 -0.41 -2.69
N HIS A 39 -11.06 0.28 -3.20
CA HIS A 39 -12.41 -0.28 -3.31
C HIS A 39 -12.50 -1.42 -4.31
N ASP A 40 -11.62 -1.45 -5.31
CA ASP A 40 -11.50 -2.55 -6.27
C ASP A 40 -10.68 -3.73 -5.73
N GLY A 41 -10.19 -3.63 -4.49
CA GLY A 41 -9.40 -4.68 -3.86
C GLY A 41 -7.91 -4.57 -4.09
N ASP A 42 -7.42 -3.48 -4.67
CA ASP A 42 -6.00 -3.23 -4.88
C ASP A 42 -5.43 -2.40 -3.74
N SER A 43 -4.17 -2.64 -3.38
CA SER A 43 -3.51 -1.91 -2.31
C SER A 43 -2.60 -0.80 -2.80
N CYS A 44 -2.40 -0.69 -4.11
CA CYS A 44 -1.54 0.34 -4.68
C CYS A 44 -1.97 0.73 -6.08
N ILE A 45 -1.40 1.85 -6.55
CA ILE A 45 -1.45 2.25 -7.96
C ILE A 45 -0.03 2.30 -8.50
N VAL A 46 0.11 2.27 -9.83
CA VAL A 46 1.40 2.41 -10.50
C VAL A 46 1.43 3.78 -11.17
N LEU A 47 2.44 4.59 -10.82
CA LEU A 47 2.61 5.91 -11.41
C LEU A 47 3.39 5.80 -12.72
N PRO A 48 2.95 6.48 -13.80
CA PRO A 48 3.74 6.62 -15.02
C PRO A 48 5.04 7.39 -14.73
N LYS A 49 6.03 7.22 -15.61
CA LYS A 49 7.34 7.84 -15.46
C LYS A 49 7.27 9.35 -15.23
N HIS A 50 6.40 10.05 -15.96
CA HIS A 50 6.29 11.50 -15.86
C HIS A 50 5.71 11.97 -14.52
N GLU A 51 4.92 11.12 -13.85
CA GLU A 51 4.40 11.43 -12.52
C GLU A 51 5.40 11.07 -11.41
N ARG A 52 6.27 10.08 -11.64
CA ARG A 52 7.27 9.66 -10.66
C ARG A 52 8.26 10.78 -10.32
N SER A 53 8.55 11.65 -11.28
CA SER A 53 9.46 12.77 -11.04
C SER A 53 8.92 13.77 -10.01
N ARG A 54 7.62 13.76 -9.76
CA ARG A 54 6.96 14.65 -8.79
C ARG A 54 6.94 14.09 -7.37
N LEU A 55 7.34 12.84 -7.17
CA LEU A 55 7.32 12.22 -5.84
C LEU A 55 8.19 12.98 -4.83
N GLN A 56 9.33 13.50 -5.27
CA GLN A 56 10.22 14.25 -4.39
C GLN A 56 9.60 15.56 -3.91
N ASP A 57 8.80 16.21 -4.75
CA ASP A 57 8.13 17.45 -4.41
C ASP A 57 6.99 17.21 -3.40
N ALA A 58 6.52 15.98 -3.31
CA ALA A 58 5.50 15.56 -2.35
C ALA A 58 6.10 14.92 -1.09
N ALA A 59 7.39 15.10 -0.84
CA ALA A 59 8.12 14.43 0.23
C ALA A 59 7.50 14.51 1.63
N PRO A 60 6.88 15.61 2.06
CA PRO A 60 6.23 15.63 3.38
C PRO A 60 5.09 14.63 3.51
N ILE A 61 4.43 14.27 2.41
CA ILE A 61 3.26 13.38 2.39
C ILE A 61 3.65 11.99 1.91
N VAL A 62 4.60 11.91 0.96
CA VAL A 62 5.03 10.65 0.35
C VAL A 62 6.42 10.30 0.88
N GLY A 63 6.54 9.13 1.48
CA GLY A 63 7.82 8.57 1.93
C GLY A 63 8.09 7.24 1.25
N GLU A 64 9.27 6.70 1.48
CA GLU A 64 9.64 5.38 1.00
C GLU A 64 9.20 4.31 1.98
N ALA A 65 8.76 3.16 1.47
CA ALA A 65 8.47 2.00 2.29
C ALA A 65 9.78 1.48 2.90
N HIS A 66 9.78 1.27 4.20
CA HIS A 66 10.99 0.81 4.88
C HIS A 66 10.66 -0.16 6.01
N LYS A 67 11.69 -0.88 6.44
CA LYS A 67 11.63 -1.82 7.53
C LYS A 67 12.65 -1.38 8.60
N MET A 68 12.17 -1.11 9.80
CA MET A 68 13.02 -0.72 10.93
C MET A 68 12.94 -1.76 12.05
N ASP A 69 14.10 -2.23 12.48
CA ASP A 69 14.21 -3.21 13.58
C ASP A 69 13.35 -4.47 13.36
N GLY A 70 13.28 -4.91 12.11
CA GLY A 70 12.48 -6.07 11.74
C GLY A 70 10.98 -5.78 11.60
N VAL A 71 10.54 -4.54 11.80
CA VAL A 71 9.13 -4.16 11.72
C VAL A 71 8.91 -3.22 10.54
N TYR A 72 7.87 -3.49 9.76
CA TYR A 72 7.47 -2.61 8.67
C TYR A 72 6.76 -1.39 9.24
N GLN A 73 7.20 -0.21 8.84
CA GLN A 73 6.64 1.06 9.31
C GLN A 73 6.34 1.99 8.14
N ALA A 74 5.24 2.71 8.28
CA ALA A 74 4.89 3.80 7.39
C ALA A 74 4.88 5.08 8.21
N SER A 75 5.85 5.96 7.96
CA SER A 75 5.97 7.24 8.66
C SER A 75 5.25 8.38 7.95
N THR A 76 4.76 8.13 6.75
CA THR A 76 4.07 9.13 5.93
C THR A 76 2.71 8.61 5.49
N PRO A 77 1.75 9.51 5.19
CA PRO A 77 0.42 9.09 4.72
C PRO A 77 0.44 8.23 3.47
N LEU A 78 1.36 8.49 2.55
CA LEU A 78 1.55 7.69 1.35
C LEU A 78 2.96 7.13 1.34
N VAL A 79 3.12 5.93 0.78
CA VAL A 79 4.43 5.30 0.62
C VAL A 79 4.67 4.96 -0.84
N ALA A 80 5.89 5.22 -1.30
CA ALA A 80 6.32 4.93 -2.66
C ALA A 80 7.32 3.79 -2.66
N PHE A 81 7.27 3.00 -3.70
CA PHE A 81 8.19 1.88 -3.92
C PHE A 81 9.09 2.19 -5.12
N ALA A 82 10.23 1.53 -5.17
CA ALA A 82 11.26 1.78 -6.17
C ALA A 82 10.77 1.62 -7.62
N GLN A 83 9.74 0.82 -7.84
CA GLN A 83 9.21 0.55 -9.17
C GLN A 83 8.05 1.47 -9.57
N GLY A 84 7.82 2.55 -8.81
CA GLY A 84 6.78 3.52 -9.13
C GLY A 84 5.41 3.17 -8.58
N GLN A 85 5.31 2.18 -7.72
CA GLN A 85 4.06 1.88 -7.02
C GLN A 85 3.87 2.87 -5.88
N LEU A 86 2.62 3.26 -5.66
CA LEU A 86 2.24 4.17 -4.59
C LEU A 86 1.09 3.55 -3.82
N ALA A 87 1.15 3.58 -2.50
CA ALA A 87 0.13 2.98 -1.63
C ALA A 87 -0.21 3.91 -0.48
N LEU A 88 -1.40 3.72 0.09
CA LEU A 88 -1.74 4.34 1.37
C LEU A 88 -0.87 3.70 2.46
N GLY A 89 -0.17 4.53 3.23
CA GLY A 89 0.79 4.05 4.23
C GLY A 89 0.18 3.09 5.24
N ARG A 90 -1.01 3.41 5.74
CA ARG A 90 -1.72 2.54 6.70
C ARG A 90 -2.09 1.19 6.12
N VAL A 91 -2.59 1.19 4.89
CA VAL A 91 -2.99 -0.06 4.22
C VAL A 91 -1.76 -0.92 3.96
N TRP A 92 -0.68 -0.34 3.45
CA TRP A 92 0.57 -1.05 3.25
C TRP A 92 1.10 -1.66 4.54
N GLN A 93 1.12 -0.88 5.62
CA GLN A 93 1.62 -1.35 6.91
C GLN A 93 0.80 -2.52 7.44
N LEU A 94 -0.53 -2.44 7.37
CA LEU A 94 -1.41 -3.51 7.82
C LEU A 94 -1.20 -4.79 7.00
N GLU A 95 -1.11 -4.67 5.69
CA GLU A 95 -0.86 -5.84 4.83
C GLU A 95 0.50 -6.48 5.13
N ALA A 96 1.52 -5.67 5.32
CA ALA A 96 2.85 -6.16 5.66
C ALA A 96 2.87 -6.89 7.00
N GLU A 97 2.18 -6.35 8.00
CA GLU A 97 2.06 -6.98 9.32
C GLU A 97 1.31 -8.30 9.24
N ILE A 98 0.20 -8.35 8.51
CA ILE A 98 -0.57 -9.58 8.32
C ILE A 98 0.29 -10.65 7.65
N ALA A 99 1.00 -10.30 6.59
CA ALA A 99 1.89 -11.21 5.89
C ALA A 99 2.99 -11.76 6.81
N GLN A 100 3.57 -10.87 7.62
CA GLN A 100 4.61 -11.26 8.58
C GLN A 100 4.08 -12.23 9.63
N HIS A 101 2.90 -11.96 10.18
CA HIS A 101 2.27 -12.85 11.16
C HIS A 101 1.93 -14.21 10.56
N LEU A 102 1.41 -14.25 9.34
CA LEU A 102 1.11 -15.51 8.67
C LEU A 102 2.36 -16.32 8.38
N GLN A 103 3.45 -15.67 7.96
CA GLN A 103 4.73 -16.34 7.77
C GLN A 103 5.27 -16.92 9.08
N ARG A 104 5.20 -16.15 10.16
CA ARG A 104 5.64 -16.61 11.48
C ARG A 104 4.82 -17.80 11.95
N LEU A 105 3.50 -17.77 11.80
CA LEU A 105 2.63 -18.88 12.15
C LEU A 105 2.95 -20.10 11.32
N SER A 106 3.21 -19.96 10.04
CA SER A 106 3.57 -21.08 9.18
C SER A 106 4.89 -21.72 9.60
N ARG A 107 5.85 -20.94 10.14
CA ARG A 107 7.12 -21.46 10.63
C ARG A 107 7.01 -22.18 11.98
N THR A 108 6.13 -21.68 12.86
CA THR A 108 6.02 -22.21 14.23
C THR A 108 5.07 -23.39 14.34
N ILE A 109 4.07 -23.49 13.49
CA ILE A 109 3.02 -24.52 13.59
C ILE A 109 3.32 -25.71 12.68
N ILE A 110 4.32 -25.63 11.84
CA ILE A 110 4.56 -26.60 10.80
C ILE A 110 5.05 -27.94 11.33
N PRO A 111 4.24 -28.92 11.36
CA PRO A 111 4.79 -30.28 11.30
C PRO A 111 4.75 -30.85 9.88
N THR A 112 4.01 -30.28 8.94
CA THR A 112 3.86 -30.91 7.62
C THR A 112 3.89 -29.86 6.50
N GLN A 113 4.48 -30.27 5.37
CA GLN A 113 4.59 -29.46 4.15
C GLN A 113 3.20 -29.12 3.57
N SER A 114 2.24 -30.02 3.73
CA SER A 114 0.88 -29.79 3.25
C SER A 114 0.18 -28.64 3.98
N LEU A 115 0.47 -28.45 5.26
CA LEU A 115 -0.06 -27.33 6.03
C LEU A 115 0.53 -26.01 5.57
N ALA A 116 1.84 -25.97 5.29
CA ALA A 116 2.50 -24.80 4.75
C ALA A 116 1.92 -24.40 3.39
N ASP A 117 1.67 -25.37 2.53
CA ASP A 117 1.06 -25.13 1.23
C ASP A 117 -0.36 -24.55 1.37
N LEU A 118 -1.13 -25.08 2.32
CA LEU A 118 -2.48 -24.59 2.58
C LEU A 118 -2.46 -23.14 3.06
N LEU A 119 -1.55 -22.82 3.99
CA LEU A 119 -1.40 -21.45 4.50
C LEU A 119 -0.95 -20.51 3.41
N ASN A 120 -0.03 -20.92 2.53
CA ASN A 120 0.39 -20.12 1.40
C ASN A 120 -0.75 -19.87 0.43
N ARG A 121 -1.59 -20.85 0.17
CA ARG A 121 -2.80 -20.69 -0.65
C ARG A 121 -3.78 -19.70 -0.02
N CYS A 122 -3.99 -19.77 1.29
CA CYS A 122 -4.84 -18.83 2.01
C CYS A 122 -4.28 -17.41 1.93
N LEU A 123 -2.96 -17.25 2.11
CA LEU A 123 -2.29 -15.97 1.99
C LEU A 123 -2.46 -15.39 0.59
N MET A 124 -2.22 -16.19 -0.44
CA MET A 124 -2.40 -15.81 -1.82
C MET A 124 -3.85 -15.40 -2.11
N SER A 125 -4.80 -16.17 -1.58
CA SER A 125 -6.22 -15.91 -1.74
C SER A 125 -6.67 -14.61 -1.07
N LEU A 126 -6.11 -14.28 0.11
CA LEU A 126 -6.42 -13.05 0.83
C LEU A 126 -5.79 -11.82 0.19
N VAL A 127 -4.56 -11.97 -0.32
CA VAL A 127 -3.81 -10.87 -0.90
C VAL A 127 -4.15 -10.66 -2.35
N VAL A 128 -4.50 -11.72 -3.06
CA VAL A 128 -4.70 -11.70 -4.51
C VAL A 128 -6.14 -11.81 -4.88
N GLY A 129 -6.87 -10.70 -4.84
CA GLY A 129 -8.05 -10.54 -5.67
C GLY A 129 -7.68 -10.40 -7.13
N ASN A 130 -6.43 -10.01 -7.45
CA ASN A 130 -5.98 -9.94 -8.83
C ASN A 130 -4.45 -10.13 -8.92
N LYS A 131 -3.97 -10.36 -10.15
CA LYS A 131 -2.56 -10.68 -10.42
C LYS A 131 -1.58 -9.56 -10.06
N ASN A 132 -2.03 -8.32 -9.98
CA ASN A 132 -1.16 -7.19 -9.66
C ASN A 132 -0.67 -7.23 -8.21
N LYS A 133 -1.45 -7.79 -7.30
CA LYS A 133 -1.05 -7.95 -5.90
C LYS A 133 0.09 -8.95 -5.73
N LEU A 134 0.13 -9.99 -6.57
CA LEU A 134 1.23 -10.95 -6.56
C LEU A 134 2.58 -10.28 -6.80
N ARG A 135 2.62 -9.30 -7.67
CA ARG A 135 3.85 -8.57 -7.98
C ARG A 135 4.37 -7.76 -6.79
N LEU A 136 3.47 -7.26 -5.95
CA LEU A 136 3.86 -6.52 -4.74
C LEU A 136 4.61 -7.39 -3.74
N TRP A 137 4.19 -8.63 -3.60
CA TRP A 137 4.79 -9.55 -2.64
C TRP A 137 6.09 -10.17 -3.11
N HIS A 138 6.41 -10.05 -4.39
CA HIS A 138 7.65 -10.53 -4.99
C HIS A 138 8.72 -9.46 -5.14
N VAL A 139 8.42 -8.24 -4.74
CA VAL A 139 9.34 -7.11 -4.87
C VAL A 139 10.19 -6.89 -3.62
#